data_0fd8ae6ef0e556b383c6ee1682cc4453
#
_entry.id   0fd8ae6ef0e556b383c6ee1682cc4453
#
_cell.length_a   1.000
_cell.length_b   1.000
_cell.length_c   1.000
_cell.angle_alpha   90.00
_cell.angle_beta   90.00
_cell.angle_gamma   90.00
#
_symmetry.space_group_name_H-M   'P 1'
#
loop_
_entity.id
_entity.type
_entity.pdbx_description
1 polymer ?
#
loop_
_entity_poly.entity_id
_entity_poly.type
_entity_poly.pdbx_seq_one_letter_code
_entity_poly.pdbx_strand_id
1 'polypeptide(L)'
;MLTFHFKNKEEFYEQIADGSLQKIMMEYFNRSADMGLPVEEDTLFYNFEVEFECVLENGKRCITDEEVAHRHGEIAGRLHDVIRSVWRRYQKSVPISGKDFTLTELSTDMWRLVWIDSEIPEKKAEYLFWRHQIFVCSALGNAVFTFPQRVSWKDVWTKMETSQFADALSIGDFKSHIWLGSAAYDDIIERYRQRYRKADKEGPISLIEYERYLQYAQESSCHEEFLLRIELDEELPYRYDREERWLRTECGMRLNPIVAFYLHGLQVFYKRQIEGRYPLNEGS
;
A
#
# COMPACT_ATOMS: atom_id res chain seq x y z
N MET A 1 12.81 32.48 -7.44
CA MET A 1 13.48 32.91 -6.20
C MET A 1 12.53 33.80 -5.44
N LEU A 2 12.39 33.64 -4.15
CA LEU A 2 11.54 34.39 -3.24
C LEU A 2 12.43 35.16 -2.26
N THR A 3 12.37 36.51 -2.30
CA THR A 3 13.15 37.36 -1.41
C THR A 3 12.27 37.82 -0.24
N PHE A 4 12.73 37.61 0.98
CA PHE A 4 12.09 38.09 2.19
C PHE A 4 12.73 39.39 2.64
N HIS A 5 11.91 40.41 2.86
CA HIS A 5 12.37 41.72 3.30
C HIS A 5 11.99 41.94 4.78
N PHE A 6 12.97 42.25 5.61
CA PHE A 6 12.78 42.51 7.02
C PHE A 6 13.37 43.88 7.40
N LYS A 7 12.76 44.58 8.33
CA LYS A 7 13.28 45.84 8.86
C LYS A 7 14.57 45.61 9.64
N ASN A 8 14.63 44.54 10.40
CA ASN A 8 15.77 44.20 11.24
C ASN A 8 15.81 42.69 11.54
N LYS A 9 16.84 42.28 12.27
CA LYS A 9 17.07 40.89 12.67
C LYS A 9 15.97 40.37 13.60
N GLU A 10 15.43 41.22 14.46
CA GLU A 10 14.39 40.89 15.43
C GLU A 10 13.12 40.46 14.68
N GLU A 11 12.69 41.19 13.69
CA GLU A 11 11.52 40.86 12.86
C GLU A 11 11.68 39.49 12.16
N PHE A 12 12.89 39.24 11.64
CA PHE A 12 13.19 37.89 11.06
C PHE A 12 12.99 36.75 12.07
N TYR A 13 13.49 36.90 13.30
CA TYR A 13 13.32 35.89 14.32
C TYR A 13 11.87 35.77 14.82
N GLU A 14 11.15 36.88 14.91
CA GLU A 14 9.72 36.89 15.26
C GLU A 14 8.92 36.09 14.24
N GLN A 15 9.14 36.31 12.93
CA GLN A 15 8.43 35.58 11.87
C GLN A 15 8.82 34.09 11.81
N ILE A 16 10.01 33.70 12.27
CA ILE A 16 10.34 32.30 12.47
C ILE A 16 9.57 31.73 13.66
N ALA A 17 9.51 32.47 14.78
CA ALA A 17 8.91 32.00 16.03
C ALA A 17 7.38 31.85 15.91
N ASP A 18 6.69 32.74 15.18
CA ASP A 18 5.25 32.70 14.97
C ASP A 18 4.82 31.78 13.81
N GLY A 19 5.78 31.29 13.02
CA GLY A 19 5.54 30.39 11.91
C GLY A 19 5.11 31.07 10.59
N SER A 20 5.08 32.38 10.52
CA SER A 20 4.69 33.12 9.29
C SER A 20 5.61 32.84 8.13
N LEU A 21 6.92 32.81 8.38
CA LEU A 21 7.94 32.52 7.37
C LEU A 21 7.78 31.12 6.80
N GLN A 22 7.53 30.14 7.66
CA GLN A 22 7.30 28.74 7.29
C GLN A 22 6.05 28.57 6.42
N LYS A 23 4.99 29.33 6.72
CA LYS A 23 3.76 29.33 5.95
C LYS A 23 3.98 29.85 4.52
N ILE A 24 4.68 30.96 4.37
CA ILE A 24 4.99 31.54 3.05
C ILE A 24 5.84 30.58 2.22
N MET A 25 6.85 29.94 2.83
CA MET A 25 7.67 28.93 2.14
C MET A 25 6.86 27.72 1.70
N MET A 26 5.93 27.25 2.52
CA MET A 26 5.04 26.15 2.17
C MET A 26 4.14 26.51 0.99
N GLU A 27 3.58 27.72 0.98
CA GLU A 27 2.78 28.22 -0.15
C GLU A 27 3.61 28.34 -1.44
N TYR A 28 4.87 28.74 -1.34
CA TYR A 28 5.79 28.77 -2.48
C TYR A 28 6.00 27.37 -3.07
N PHE A 29 6.27 26.36 -2.24
CA PHE A 29 6.44 24.98 -2.71
C PHE A 29 5.17 24.43 -3.39
N ASN A 30 4.01 24.68 -2.80
CA ASN A 30 2.73 24.25 -3.37
C ASN A 30 2.49 24.90 -4.74
N ARG A 31 2.68 26.23 -4.86
CA ARG A 31 2.53 26.93 -6.14
C ARG A 31 3.50 26.44 -7.19
N SER A 32 4.76 26.18 -6.83
CA SER A 32 5.77 25.68 -7.76
C SER A 32 5.36 24.30 -8.30
N ALA A 33 4.83 23.42 -7.45
CA ALA A 33 4.32 22.14 -7.86
C ALA A 33 3.10 22.24 -8.78
N ASP A 34 2.13 23.12 -8.44
CA ASP A 34 0.92 23.35 -9.24
C ASP A 34 1.25 23.89 -10.65
N MET A 35 2.33 24.66 -10.77
CA MET A 35 2.83 25.17 -12.06
C MET A 35 3.67 24.15 -12.83
N GLY A 36 3.88 22.92 -12.30
CA GLY A 36 4.74 21.91 -12.92
C GLY A 36 6.23 22.25 -12.87
N LEU A 37 6.65 23.13 -11.96
CA LEU A 37 8.03 23.56 -11.72
C LEU A 37 8.47 23.11 -10.32
N PRO A 38 8.63 21.81 -10.07
CA PRO A 38 8.98 21.31 -8.73
C PRO A 38 10.33 21.85 -8.30
N VAL A 39 10.45 22.23 -7.04
CA VAL A 39 11.71 22.64 -6.45
C VAL A 39 12.55 21.37 -6.23
N GLU A 40 13.79 21.39 -6.71
CA GLU A 40 14.75 20.31 -6.53
C GLU A 40 15.51 20.48 -5.22
N GLU A 41 15.88 19.37 -4.57
CA GLU A 41 16.59 19.41 -3.28
C GLU A 41 17.95 20.10 -3.41
N ASP A 42 18.65 19.92 -4.52
CA ASP A 42 19.97 20.50 -4.78
C ASP A 42 19.92 22.03 -4.97
N THR A 43 18.78 22.56 -5.41
CA THR A 43 18.59 24.00 -5.63
C THR A 43 17.76 24.66 -4.53
N LEU A 44 17.37 23.90 -3.51
CA LEU A 44 16.43 24.30 -2.48
C LEU A 44 16.77 25.66 -1.83
N PHE A 45 18.04 25.85 -1.47
CA PHE A 45 18.48 27.05 -0.77
C PHE A 45 18.56 28.27 -1.67
N TYR A 46 18.77 28.09 -2.97
CA TYR A 46 18.82 29.20 -3.95
C TYR A 46 17.45 29.78 -4.26
N ASN A 47 16.38 29.15 -3.80
CA ASN A 47 15.03 29.64 -4.02
C ASN A 47 14.60 30.72 -3.02
N PHE A 48 15.39 30.95 -1.97
CA PHE A 48 15.04 31.86 -0.88
C PHE A 48 16.21 32.78 -0.55
N GLU A 49 15.93 34.07 -0.39
CA GLU A 49 16.89 35.10 -0.04
C GLU A 49 16.31 36.00 1.06
N VAL A 50 17.16 36.54 1.90
CA VAL A 50 16.78 37.46 2.97
C VAL A 50 17.48 38.78 2.74
N GLU A 51 16.72 39.86 2.68
CA GLU A 51 17.21 41.24 2.63
C GLU A 51 16.72 42.00 3.86
N PHE A 52 17.62 42.80 4.44
CA PHE A 52 17.28 43.74 5.51
C PHE A 52 17.22 45.13 5.02
N GLU A 53 16.25 45.95 5.50
CA GLU A 53 16.19 47.37 5.24
C GLU A 53 17.49 48.03 5.75
N CYS A 54 18.17 48.74 4.91
CA CYS A 54 19.33 49.51 5.31
C CYS A 54 18.86 50.79 6.05
N VAL A 55 19.04 50.83 7.35
CA VAL A 55 18.87 52.07 8.12
C VAL A 55 20.05 52.97 7.81
N LEU A 56 19.78 54.08 7.12
CA LEU A 56 20.76 55.12 6.85
C LEU A 56 20.75 56.14 8.01
N GLU A 57 21.69 56.04 8.93
CA GLU A 57 21.97 57.15 9.84
C GLU A 57 22.81 58.19 9.14
N ASN A 58 22.26 59.41 9.00
CA ASN A 58 22.90 60.57 8.34
C ASN A 58 23.34 60.33 6.86
N GLY A 59 22.63 59.48 6.12
CA GLY A 59 22.91 59.24 4.71
C GLY A 59 24.16 58.36 4.45
N LYS A 60 24.74 57.72 5.49
CA LYS A 60 25.86 56.79 5.35
C LYS A 60 25.47 55.41 5.83
N ARG A 61 25.82 54.41 5.03
CA ARG A 61 25.67 52.98 5.35
C ARG A 61 26.59 52.67 6.55
N CYS A 62 26.01 52.34 7.71
CA CYS A 62 26.75 52.11 8.96
C CYS A 62 26.80 50.64 9.35
N ILE A 63 27.33 49.79 8.48
CA ILE A 63 27.63 48.40 8.84
C ILE A 63 29.04 48.09 8.37
N THR A 64 29.92 47.61 9.27
CA THR A 64 31.26 47.15 8.88
C THR A 64 31.16 45.82 8.16
N ASP A 65 32.05 45.56 7.18
CA ASP A 65 32.05 44.33 6.39
C ASP A 65 32.18 43.06 7.28
N GLU A 66 32.85 43.14 8.43
CA GLU A 66 32.96 42.06 9.40
C GLU A 66 31.64 41.77 10.15
N GLU A 67 30.88 42.80 10.51
CA GLU A 67 29.55 42.64 11.13
C GLU A 67 28.55 42.06 10.13
N VAL A 68 28.64 42.47 8.86
CA VAL A 68 27.83 41.94 7.75
C VAL A 68 28.13 40.45 7.56
N ALA A 69 29.39 40.06 7.47
CA ALA A 69 29.80 38.67 7.26
C ALA A 69 29.37 37.77 8.41
N HIS A 70 29.52 38.21 9.67
CA HIS A 70 29.17 37.41 10.85
C HIS A 70 27.65 37.30 11.04
N ARG A 71 26.90 38.39 10.79
CA ARG A 71 25.43 38.40 10.88
C ARG A 71 24.80 37.64 9.72
N HIS A 72 25.33 37.74 8.50
CA HIS A 72 24.87 36.92 7.36
C HIS A 72 25.08 35.44 7.55
N GLY A 73 26.17 35.01 8.17
CA GLY A 73 26.44 33.61 8.48
C GLY A 73 25.41 33.01 9.44
N GLU A 74 25.05 33.74 10.52
CA GLU A 74 24.04 33.29 11.47
C GLU A 74 22.63 33.26 10.84
N ILE A 75 22.25 34.31 10.12
CA ILE A 75 20.95 34.42 9.47
C ILE A 75 20.79 33.38 8.36
N ALA A 76 21.82 33.22 7.53
CA ALA A 76 21.84 32.19 6.50
C ALA A 76 21.71 30.78 7.11
N GLY A 77 22.40 30.50 8.21
CA GLY A 77 22.26 29.23 8.94
C GLY A 77 20.84 29.00 9.44
N ARG A 78 20.23 30.01 10.05
CA ARG A 78 18.84 29.92 10.53
C ARG A 78 17.84 29.80 9.40
N LEU A 79 18.00 30.55 8.33
CA LEU A 79 17.17 30.43 7.13
C LEU A 79 17.23 29.01 6.56
N HIS A 80 18.44 28.44 6.43
CA HIS A 80 18.63 27.06 5.98
C HIS A 80 17.93 26.03 6.87
N ASP A 81 17.98 26.21 8.20
CA ASP A 81 17.28 25.32 9.14
C ASP A 81 15.76 25.40 8.94
N VAL A 82 15.21 26.60 8.76
CA VAL A 82 13.79 26.80 8.49
C VAL A 82 13.42 26.18 7.16
N ILE A 83 14.16 26.43 6.09
CA ILE A 83 13.93 25.87 4.75
C ILE A 83 13.92 24.33 4.82
N ARG A 84 14.91 23.71 5.46
CA ARG A 84 14.99 22.26 5.65
C ARG A 84 13.79 21.70 6.42
N SER A 85 13.36 22.42 7.47
CA SER A 85 12.20 22.00 8.27
C SER A 85 10.91 22.04 7.45
N VAL A 86 10.70 23.15 6.69
CA VAL A 86 9.52 23.32 5.82
C VAL A 86 9.56 22.31 4.68
N TRP A 87 10.72 22.11 4.05
CA TRP A 87 10.93 21.15 2.98
C TRP A 87 10.57 19.71 3.41
N ARG A 88 11.03 19.29 4.58
CA ARG A 88 10.67 17.98 5.15
C ARG A 88 9.16 17.84 5.38
N ARG A 89 8.47 18.91 5.81
CA ARG A 89 7.01 18.92 5.95
C ARG A 89 6.33 18.87 4.59
N TYR A 90 6.81 19.65 3.64
CA TYR A 90 6.30 19.66 2.27
C TYR A 90 6.43 18.28 1.61
N GLN A 91 7.61 17.67 1.67
CA GLN A 91 7.82 16.32 1.14
C GLN A 91 6.88 15.27 1.74
N LYS A 92 6.50 15.43 3.01
CA LYS A 92 5.51 14.56 3.64
C LYS A 92 4.08 14.83 3.19
N SER A 93 3.75 16.06 2.87
CA SER A 93 2.40 16.48 2.44
C SER A 93 2.15 16.28 0.96
N VAL A 94 3.20 16.22 0.13
CA VAL A 94 3.07 15.97 -1.31
C VAL A 94 2.76 14.49 -1.52
N PRO A 95 1.68 14.15 -2.23
CA PRO A 95 1.39 12.78 -2.59
C PRO A 95 2.55 12.18 -3.38
N ILE A 96 3.01 11.00 -2.97
CA ILE A 96 3.96 10.24 -3.76
C ILE A 96 3.19 9.70 -4.96
N SER A 97 3.42 10.29 -6.13
CA SER A 97 2.72 9.93 -7.36
C SER A 97 3.65 9.22 -8.33
N GLY A 98 3.13 8.21 -8.99
CA GLY A 98 3.74 7.52 -10.12
C GLY A 98 2.70 7.31 -11.22
N LYS A 99 3.11 6.74 -12.34
CA LYS A 99 2.21 6.48 -13.47
C LYS A 99 0.96 5.68 -13.04
N ASP A 100 1.13 4.75 -12.13
CA ASP A 100 0.13 3.75 -11.77
C ASP A 100 -0.36 3.87 -10.31
N PHE A 101 0.09 4.88 -9.55
CA PHE A 101 -0.29 5.00 -8.14
C PHE A 101 -0.16 6.41 -7.59
N THR A 102 -0.89 6.69 -6.52
CA THR A 102 -0.78 7.89 -5.68
C THR A 102 -0.84 7.48 -4.22
N LEU A 103 0.14 7.90 -3.42
CA LEU A 103 0.19 7.68 -1.98
C LEU A 103 0.09 9.02 -1.25
N THR A 104 -0.87 9.14 -0.34
CA THR A 104 -1.15 10.37 0.42
C THR A 104 -1.17 10.06 1.91
N GLU A 105 -0.48 10.86 2.72
CA GLU A 105 -0.64 10.84 4.18
C GLU A 105 -1.89 11.63 4.56
N LEU A 106 -2.84 10.97 5.21
CA LEU A 106 -4.06 11.61 5.71
C LEU A 106 -3.89 12.07 7.17
N SER A 107 -3.10 11.34 7.95
CA SER A 107 -2.69 11.69 9.31
C SER A 107 -1.44 10.90 9.69
N THR A 108 -0.89 11.14 10.86
CA THR A 108 0.31 10.45 11.38
C THR A 108 0.25 8.92 11.29
N ASP A 109 -0.96 8.35 11.37
CA ASP A 109 -1.18 6.90 11.42
C ASP A 109 -2.06 6.38 10.27
N MET A 110 -2.37 7.23 9.30
CA MET A 110 -3.30 6.90 8.23
C MET A 110 -2.76 7.30 6.87
N TRP A 111 -2.69 6.33 5.96
CA TRP A 111 -2.19 6.50 4.61
C TRP A 111 -3.19 5.98 3.60
N ARG A 112 -3.37 6.72 2.52
CA ARG A 112 -4.20 6.34 1.38
C ARG A 112 -3.31 6.05 0.19
N LEU A 113 -3.39 4.84 -0.35
CA LEU A 113 -2.76 4.43 -1.60
C LEU A 113 -3.85 4.20 -2.64
N VAL A 114 -3.77 4.89 -3.75
CA VAL A 114 -4.58 4.60 -4.95
C VAL A 114 -3.67 3.96 -5.97
N TRP A 115 -4.00 2.75 -6.40
CA TRP A 115 -3.31 2.02 -7.45
C TRP A 115 -4.23 1.78 -8.64
N ILE A 116 -3.69 1.94 -9.83
CA ILE A 116 -4.39 1.70 -11.10
C ILE A 116 -3.56 0.68 -11.87
N ASP A 117 -4.19 -0.40 -12.35
CA ASP A 117 -3.53 -1.37 -13.21
C ASP A 117 -3.13 -0.70 -14.52
N SER A 118 -1.84 -0.79 -14.88
CA SER A 118 -1.31 -0.14 -16.09
C SER A 118 -1.79 -0.80 -17.39
N GLU A 119 -2.19 -2.07 -17.32
CA GLU A 119 -2.68 -2.84 -18.47
C GLU A 119 -4.21 -2.72 -18.60
N ILE A 120 -4.90 -2.63 -17.49
CA ILE A 120 -6.37 -2.56 -17.42
C ILE A 120 -6.75 -1.40 -16.50
N PRO A 121 -6.78 -0.14 -17.01
CA PRO A 121 -7.03 1.05 -16.17
C PRO A 121 -8.38 1.05 -15.43
N GLU A 122 -9.36 0.28 -15.88
CA GLU A 122 -10.64 0.08 -15.19
C GLU A 122 -10.46 -0.68 -13.88
N LYS A 123 -9.39 -1.46 -13.76
CA LYS A 123 -9.00 -2.12 -12.51
C LYS A 123 -8.21 -1.16 -11.64
N LYS A 124 -8.91 -0.58 -10.68
CA LYS A 124 -8.38 0.35 -9.70
C LYS A 124 -8.68 -0.18 -8.31
N ALA A 125 -7.72 -0.05 -7.40
CA ALA A 125 -7.91 -0.30 -5.98
C ALA A 125 -7.41 0.87 -5.14
N GLU A 126 -8.17 1.22 -4.14
CA GLU A 126 -7.84 2.21 -3.14
C GLU A 126 -7.65 1.51 -1.80
N TYR A 127 -6.48 1.70 -1.19
CA TYR A 127 -6.10 1.13 0.09
C TYR A 127 -6.00 2.23 1.13
N LEU A 128 -6.64 2.03 2.27
CA LEU A 128 -6.47 2.88 3.44
C LEU A 128 -5.79 2.07 4.53
N PHE A 129 -4.53 2.43 4.85
CA PHE A 129 -3.78 1.84 5.95
C PHE A 129 -4.13 2.56 7.24
N TRP A 130 -4.61 1.82 8.22
CA TRP A 130 -4.92 2.35 9.54
C TRP A 130 -4.65 1.31 10.63
N ARG A 131 -3.63 1.55 11.44
CA ARG A 131 -3.21 0.66 12.54
C ARG A 131 -2.94 -0.78 12.07
N HIS A 132 -3.82 -1.73 12.40
CA HIS A 132 -3.72 -3.15 12.08
C HIS A 132 -4.55 -3.55 10.85
N GLN A 133 -5.13 -2.59 10.17
CA GLN A 133 -6.10 -2.83 9.11
C GLN A 133 -5.73 -2.17 7.81
N ILE A 134 -6.12 -2.83 6.73
CA ILE A 134 -6.15 -2.27 5.39
C ILE A 134 -7.59 -2.33 4.92
N PHE A 135 -8.18 -1.18 4.67
CA PHE A 135 -9.46 -1.07 3.98
C PHE A 135 -9.18 -0.98 2.50
N VAL A 136 -9.86 -1.78 1.71
CA VAL A 136 -9.74 -1.77 0.25
C VAL A 136 -11.09 -1.44 -0.35
N CYS A 137 -11.09 -0.51 -1.31
CA CYS A 137 -12.26 -0.14 -2.09
C CYS A 137 -11.94 -0.25 -3.58
N SER A 138 -12.75 -0.99 -4.32
CA SER A 138 -12.60 -1.11 -5.76
C SER A 138 -13.93 -1.48 -6.45
N ALA A 139 -13.97 -1.43 -7.77
CA ALA A 139 -15.11 -1.92 -8.55
C ALA A 139 -15.31 -3.45 -8.42
N LEU A 140 -14.29 -4.19 -7.96
CA LEU A 140 -14.37 -5.63 -7.74
C LEU A 140 -14.96 -6.01 -6.38
N GLY A 141 -15.18 -5.02 -5.50
CA GLY A 141 -15.73 -5.17 -4.17
C GLY A 141 -14.93 -4.42 -3.11
N ASN A 142 -15.47 -4.33 -1.90
CA ASN A 142 -14.82 -3.72 -0.75
C ASN A 142 -14.36 -4.80 0.21
N ALA A 143 -13.27 -4.55 0.93
CA ALA A 143 -12.73 -5.49 1.88
C ALA A 143 -11.98 -4.82 3.03
N VAL A 144 -11.94 -5.49 4.18
CA VAL A 144 -11.09 -5.13 5.32
C VAL A 144 -10.20 -6.32 5.64
N PHE A 145 -8.91 -6.09 5.59
CA PHE A 145 -7.90 -7.06 6.01
C PHE A 145 -7.37 -6.64 7.37
N THR A 146 -7.38 -7.56 8.32
CA THR A 146 -6.93 -7.33 9.71
C THR A 146 -5.72 -8.21 10.02
N PHE A 147 -4.65 -7.60 10.49
CA PHE A 147 -3.37 -8.26 10.76
C PHE A 147 -3.09 -8.29 12.28
N PRO A 148 -2.32 -9.28 12.75
CA PRO A 148 -1.92 -9.34 14.17
C PRO A 148 -1.07 -8.15 14.62
N GLN A 149 -0.28 -7.58 13.71
CA GLN A 149 0.61 -6.45 13.95
C GLN A 149 0.18 -5.21 13.15
N ARG A 150 0.72 -4.05 13.53
CA ARG A 150 0.51 -2.82 12.77
C ARG A 150 1.04 -2.97 11.36
N VAL A 151 0.25 -2.53 10.37
CA VAL A 151 0.60 -2.58 8.95
C VAL A 151 0.71 -1.20 8.36
N SER A 152 1.58 -1.05 7.38
CA SER A 152 1.79 0.19 6.66
C SER A 152 2.12 -0.07 5.19
N TRP A 153 2.09 0.99 4.38
CA TRP A 153 2.53 0.92 2.99
C TRP A 153 4.04 0.59 2.85
N LYS A 154 4.84 0.77 3.92
CA LYS A 154 6.29 0.50 3.96
C LYS A 154 6.62 -0.97 4.20
N ASP A 155 5.64 -1.80 4.55
CA ASP A 155 5.88 -3.21 4.80
C ASP A 155 6.28 -3.93 3.51
N VAL A 156 7.07 -5.00 3.66
CA VAL A 156 7.62 -5.76 2.52
C VAL A 156 6.55 -6.68 1.94
N TRP A 157 5.62 -6.11 1.18
CA TRP A 157 4.48 -6.84 0.60
C TRP A 157 4.87 -7.91 -0.40
N THR A 158 6.05 -7.79 -1.06
CA THR A 158 6.55 -8.79 -2.00
C THR A 158 6.86 -10.15 -1.36
N LYS A 159 7.00 -10.20 -0.04
CA LYS A 159 7.23 -11.44 0.72
C LYS A 159 5.94 -12.08 1.23
N MET A 160 4.81 -11.39 1.12
CA MET A 160 3.52 -11.92 1.56
C MET A 160 2.95 -12.85 0.51
N GLU A 161 2.56 -14.05 0.92
CA GLU A 161 1.86 -15.00 0.07
C GLU A 161 0.36 -14.66 0.00
N THR A 162 -0.28 -15.02 -1.12
CA THR A 162 -1.71 -14.74 -1.32
C THR A 162 -2.58 -15.44 -0.27
N SER A 163 -2.20 -16.65 0.17
CA SER A 163 -2.87 -17.37 1.26
C SER A 163 -2.86 -16.59 2.57
N GLN A 164 -1.69 -16.07 2.96
CA GLN A 164 -1.53 -15.29 4.18
C GLN A 164 -2.35 -13.97 4.11
N PHE A 165 -2.40 -13.34 2.94
CA PHE A 165 -3.22 -12.15 2.73
C PHE A 165 -4.71 -12.48 2.77
N ALA A 166 -5.11 -13.64 2.22
CA ALA A 166 -6.48 -14.14 2.27
C ALA A 166 -6.94 -14.44 3.70
N ASP A 167 -6.06 -14.98 4.54
CA ASP A 167 -6.35 -15.28 5.95
C ASP A 167 -6.60 -14.00 6.77
N ALA A 168 -6.05 -12.86 6.34
CA ALA A 168 -6.28 -11.57 6.96
C ALA A 168 -7.64 -10.94 6.61
N LEU A 169 -8.38 -11.47 5.62
CA LEU A 169 -9.70 -10.95 5.25
C LEU A 169 -10.69 -11.14 6.39
N SER A 170 -11.12 -10.03 7.00
CA SER A 170 -12.04 -10.03 8.14
C SER A 170 -13.48 -9.65 7.74
N ILE A 171 -13.63 -8.73 6.79
CA ILE A 171 -14.92 -8.28 6.24
C ILE A 171 -14.74 -8.05 4.75
N GLY A 172 -15.72 -8.41 3.94
CA GLY A 172 -15.67 -8.13 2.51
C GLY A 172 -16.98 -8.41 1.79
N ASP A 173 -17.14 -7.83 0.61
CA ASP A 173 -18.24 -8.11 -0.31
C ASP A 173 -18.10 -9.48 -0.98
N PHE A 174 -17.00 -10.19 -0.69
CA PHE A 174 -16.67 -11.51 -1.24
C PHE A 174 -15.98 -12.38 -0.17
N LYS A 175 -15.96 -13.70 -0.41
CA LYS A 175 -15.22 -14.65 0.42
C LYS A 175 -13.75 -14.73 -0.01
N SER A 176 -12.84 -15.01 0.92
CA SER A 176 -11.41 -15.21 0.63
C SER A 176 -11.14 -16.42 -0.28
N HIS A 177 -12.03 -17.40 -0.25
CA HIS A 177 -12.00 -18.59 -1.11
C HIS A 177 -13.31 -18.71 -1.87
N ILE A 178 -13.23 -19.24 -3.08
CA ILE A 178 -14.36 -19.58 -3.94
C ILE A 178 -14.27 -21.05 -4.29
N TRP A 179 -15.43 -21.67 -4.44
CA TRP A 179 -15.52 -23.05 -4.95
C TRP A 179 -15.66 -23.03 -6.46
N LEU A 180 -14.91 -23.93 -7.12
CA LEU A 180 -14.96 -24.13 -8.57
C LEU A 180 -15.17 -25.60 -8.86
N GLY A 181 -16.23 -25.96 -9.61
CA GLY A 181 -16.54 -27.33 -10.00
C GLY A 181 -15.42 -28.01 -10.79
N SER A 182 -14.76 -27.28 -11.71
CA SER A 182 -13.59 -27.79 -12.42
C SER A 182 -12.42 -28.11 -11.49
N ALA A 183 -12.19 -27.27 -10.50
CA ALA A 183 -11.15 -27.50 -9.50
C ALA A 183 -11.51 -28.69 -8.58
N ALA A 184 -12.79 -28.84 -8.21
CA ALA A 184 -13.25 -29.99 -7.47
C ALA A 184 -13.05 -31.29 -8.25
N TYR A 185 -13.34 -31.27 -9.54
CA TYR A 185 -13.10 -32.40 -10.43
C TYR A 185 -11.62 -32.80 -10.44
N ASP A 186 -10.71 -31.88 -10.63
CA ASP A 186 -9.27 -32.14 -10.63
C ASP A 186 -8.77 -32.67 -9.25
N ASP A 187 -9.24 -32.07 -8.17
CA ASP A 187 -8.90 -32.48 -6.81
C ASP A 187 -9.37 -33.91 -6.51
N ILE A 188 -10.57 -34.28 -6.96
CA ILE A 188 -11.13 -35.65 -6.80
C ILE A 188 -10.27 -36.63 -7.59
N ILE A 189 -9.89 -36.35 -8.83
CA ILE A 189 -9.02 -37.21 -9.64
C ILE A 189 -7.67 -37.42 -8.94
N GLU A 190 -7.06 -36.34 -8.48
CA GLU A 190 -5.75 -36.44 -7.84
C GLU A 190 -5.85 -37.22 -6.51
N ARG A 191 -6.91 -37.01 -5.73
CA ARG A 191 -7.18 -37.75 -4.50
C ARG A 191 -7.36 -39.24 -4.76
N TYR A 192 -8.11 -39.58 -5.82
CA TYR A 192 -8.27 -40.96 -6.26
C TYR A 192 -6.95 -41.61 -6.63
N ARG A 193 -6.12 -40.92 -7.43
CA ARG A 193 -4.79 -41.42 -7.85
C ARG A 193 -3.87 -41.65 -6.66
N GLN A 194 -3.87 -40.78 -5.67
CA GLN A 194 -3.04 -40.90 -4.48
C GLN A 194 -3.49 -42.11 -3.63
N ARG A 195 -4.79 -42.30 -3.47
CA ARG A 195 -5.33 -43.48 -2.75
C ARG A 195 -5.09 -44.78 -3.51
N TYR A 196 -5.27 -44.76 -4.82
CA TYR A 196 -4.99 -45.96 -5.62
C TYR A 196 -3.52 -46.43 -5.48
N ARG A 197 -2.59 -45.49 -5.45
CA ARG A 197 -1.17 -45.81 -5.19
C ARG A 197 -0.90 -46.36 -3.79
N LYS A 198 -1.79 -46.19 -2.84
CA LYS A 198 -1.67 -46.65 -1.45
C LYS A 198 -2.66 -47.77 -1.12
N ALA A 199 -3.39 -48.29 -2.10
CA ALA A 199 -4.49 -49.24 -1.91
C ALA A 199 -4.08 -50.50 -1.13
N ASP A 200 -2.84 -50.99 -1.29
CA ASP A 200 -2.31 -52.11 -0.55
C ASP A 200 -2.24 -51.92 0.99
N LYS A 201 -2.32 -50.63 1.44
CA LYS A 201 -2.22 -50.25 2.85
C LYS A 201 -3.56 -49.79 3.47
N GLU A 202 -4.45 -49.24 2.67
CA GLU A 202 -5.65 -48.53 3.13
C GLU A 202 -6.98 -49.22 2.75
N GLY A 203 -6.92 -50.39 2.09
CA GLY A 203 -8.10 -51.13 1.65
C GLY A 203 -8.68 -50.66 0.31
N PRO A 204 -9.72 -51.37 -0.20
CA PRO A 204 -10.26 -51.11 -1.53
C PRO A 204 -10.93 -49.72 -1.60
N ILE A 205 -10.69 -49.04 -2.69
CA ILE A 205 -11.31 -47.75 -3.03
C ILE A 205 -12.57 -48.06 -3.84
N SER A 206 -13.68 -47.45 -3.44
CA SER A 206 -14.92 -47.54 -4.22
C SER A 206 -14.81 -46.65 -5.45
N LEU A 207 -14.66 -47.22 -6.65
CA LEU A 207 -14.64 -46.50 -7.90
C LEU A 207 -15.97 -45.77 -8.11
N ILE A 208 -17.08 -46.38 -7.71
CA ILE A 208 -18.43 -45.83 -7.85
C ILE A 208 -18.55 -44.47 -7.09
N GLU A 209 -17.99 -44.41 -5.87
CA GLU A 209 -18.00 -43.16 -5.08
C GLU A 209 -17.30 -42.02 -5.81
N TYR A 210 -16.11 -42.29 -6.37
CA TYR A 210 -15.36 -41.26 -7.11
C TYR A 210 -16.04 -40.82 -8.39
N GLU A 211 -16.66 -41.75 -9.13
CA GLU A 211 -17.43 -41.41 -10.32
C GLU A 211 -18.62 -40.52 -9.98
N ARG A 212 -19.31 -40.76 -8.86
CA ARG A 212 -20.39 -39.89 -8.38
C ARG A 212 -19.87 -38.53 -7.96
N TYR A 213 -18.77 -38.42 -7.20
CA TYR A 213 -18.18 -37.14 -6.85
C TYR A 213 -17.76 -36.34 -8.08
N LEU A 214 -17.17 -36.97 -9.11
CA LEU A 214 -16.80 -36.32 -10.35
C LEU A 214 -18.02 -35.79 -11.09
N GLN A 215 -19.09 -36.58 -11.17
CA GLN A 215 -20.34 -36.17 -11.77
C GLN A 215 -20.91 -34.95 -11.04
N TYR A 216 -21.01 -34.99 -9.72
CA TYR A 216 -21.56 -33.89 -8.92
C TYR A 216 -20.71 -32.63 -9.00
N ALA A 217 -19.37 -32.74 -9.06
CA ALA A 217 -18.50 -31.61 -9.27
C ALA A 217 -18.74 -30.89 -10.62
N GLN A 218 -19.09 -31.66 -11.68
CA GLN A 218 -19.39 -31.10 -12.99
C GLN A 218 -20.80 -30.47 -13.07
N GLU A 219 -21.75 -31.04 -12.36
CA GLU A 219 -23.17 -30.65 -12.41
C GLU A 219 -23.53 -29.53 -11.45
N SER A 220 -22.70 -29.25 -10.42
CA SER A 220 -22.99 -28.26 -9.38
C SER A 220 -22.47 -26.86 -9.77
N SER A 221 -23.30 -25.87 -9.49
CA SER A 221 -22.98 -24.46 -9.71
C SER A 221 -22.25 -23.82 -8.53
N CYS A 222 -22.36 -24.41 -7.35
CA CYS A 222 -21.73 -23.92 -6.11
C CYS A 222 -21.42 -25.08 -5.14
N HIS A 223 -20.62 -24.76 -4.12
CA HIS A 223 -20.19 -25.75 -3.13
C HIS A 223 -21.35 -26.36 -2.33
N GLU A 224 -22.31 -25.55 -1.96
CA GLU A 224 -23.48 -25.98 -1.21
C GLU A 224 -24.32 -27.00 -2.03
N GLU A 225 -24.49 -26.77 -3.33
CA GLU A 225 -25.17 -27.70 -4.24
C GLU A 225 -24.37 -29.01 -4.38
N PHE A 226 -23.05 -28.92 -4.53
CA PHE A 226 -22.17 -30.08 -4.61
C PHE A 226 -22.30 -30.96 -3.36
N LEU A 227 -22.24 -30.39 -2.17
CA LEU A 227 -22.37 -31.10 -0.93
C LEU A 227 -23.77 -31.72 -0.75
N LEU A 228 -24.82 -30.94 -1.12
CA LEU A 228 -26.20 -31.43 -1.03
C LEU A 228 -26.44 -32.66 -1.92
N ARG A 229 -25.89 -32.68 -3.15
CA ARG A 229 -25.98 -33.86 -4.02
C ARG A 229 -25.32 -35.09 -3.42
N ILE A 230 -24.17 -34.89 -2.78
CA ILE A 230 -23.48 -36.00 -2.05
C ILE A 230 -24.30 -36.50 -0.87
N GLU A 231 -24.90 -35.60 -0.09
CA GLU A 231 -25.71 -35.94 1.08
C GLU A 231 -27.01 -36.66 0.73
N LEU A 232 -27.61 -36.32 -0.42
CA LEU A 232 -28.86 -36.92 -0.87
C LEU A 232 -28.70 -38.22 -1.67
N ASP A 233 -27.46 -38.61 -2.00
CA ASP A 233 -27.19 -39.81 -2.73
C ASP A 233 -27.16 -41.03 -1.78
N GLU A 234 -28.26 -41.77 -1.74
CA GLU A 234 -28.43 -42.97 -0.90
C GLU A 234 -27.48 -44.13 -1.26
N GLU A 235 -26.89 -44.09 -2.47
CA GLU A 235 -25.91 -45.09 -2.91
C GLU A 235 -24.51 -44.85 -2.37
N LEU A 236 -24.23 -43.60 -1.91
CA LEU A 236 -22.97 -43.26 -1.27
C LEU A 236 -22.99 -43.66 0.21
N PRO A 237 -21.99 -44.42 0.68
CA PRO A 237 -21.92 -44.76 2.09
C PRO A 237 -21.75 -43.52 2.96
N TYR A 238 -22.57 -43.39 3.99
CA TYR A 238 -22.47 -42.34 4.97
C TYR A 238 -21.15 -42.47 5.75
N ARG A 239 -20.17 -41.63 5.43
CA ARG A 239 -18.85 -41.68 6.08
C ARG A 239 -18.60 -40.40 6.90
N TYR A 240 -18.54 -40.57 8.21
CA TYR A 240 -18.03 -39.60 9.19
C TYR A 240 -16.49 -39.61 9.23
N ASP A 241 -15.83 -39.59 8.10
CA ASP A 241 -14.40 -39.72 8.08
C ASP A 241 -13.67 -38.52 7.49
N ARG A 242 -12.36 -38.69 7.29
CA ARG A 242 -11.44 -37.71 6.70
C ARG A 242 -11.86 -37.23 5.31
N GLU A 243 -12.58 -38.06 4.56
CA GLU A 243 -13.05 -37.79 3.21
C GLU A 243 -14.18 -36.76 3.23
N GLU A 244 -15.15 -36.92 4.11
CA GLU A 244 -16.24 -35.97 4.24
C GLU A 244 -15.73 -34.60 4.66
N ARG A 245 -14.80 -34.55 5.61
CA ARG A 245 -14.16 -33.29 6.01
C ARG A 245 -13.45 -32.62 4.84
N TRP A 246 -12.68 -33.38 4.06
CA TRP A 246 -11.98 -32.85 2.89
C TRP A 246 -12.93 -32.32 1.83
N LEU A 247 -14.01 -33.05 1.51
CA LEU A 247 -15.04 -32.59 0.57
C LEU A 247 -15.66 -31.27 1.02
N ARG A 248 -15.90 -31.08 2.32
CA ARG A 248 -16.53 -29.91 2.91
C ARG A 248 -15.59 -28.70 3.02
N THR A 249 -14.30 -28.88 3.14
CA THR A 249 -13.38 -27.78 3.50
C THR A 249 -12.33 -27.47 2.46
N GLU A 250 -11.96 -28.43 1.60
CA GLU A 250 -10.80 -28.29 0.74
C GLU A 250 -11.12 -28.54 -0.76
N CYS A 251 -12.00 -29.53 -1.04
CA CYS A 251 -12.28 -29.96 -2.40
C CYS A 251 -12.88 -28.83 -3.24
N GLY A 252 -12.22 -28.47 -4.34
CA GLY A 252 -12.63 -27.41 -5.25
C GLY A 252 -12.47 -25.98 -4.72
N MET A 253 -11.98 -25.82 -3.48
CA MET A 253 -11.75 -24.50 -2.90
C MET A 253 -10.49 -23.88 -3.49
N ARG A 254 -10.62 -22.68 -4.00
CA ARG A 254 -9.49 -21.89 -4.56
C ARG A 254 -9.50 -20.51 -3.95
N LEU A 255 -8.32 -19.90 -3.83
CA LEU A 255 -8.21 -18.51 -3.43
C LEU A 255 -8.98 -17.62 -4.42
N ASN A 256 -9.74 -16.68 -3.87
CA ASN A 256 -10.48 -15.74 -4.68
C ASN A 256 -9.49 -14.85 -5.46
N PRO A 257 -9.58 -14.78 -6.80
CA PRO A 257 -8.71 -13.95 -7.62
C PRO A 257 -8.71 -12.46 -7.22
N ILE A 258 -9.80 -11.96 -6.64
CA ILE A 258 -9.90 -10.58 -6.13
C ILE A 258 -8.89 -10.35 -5.00
N VAL A 259 -8.69 -11.33 -4.12
CA VAL A 259 -7.68 -11.24 -3.04
C VAL A 259 -6.28 -11.16 -3.63
N ALA A 260 -5.98 -12.00 -4.63
CA ALA A 260 -4.70 -11.97 -5.34
C ALA A 260 -4.47 -10.63 -6.05
N PHE A 261 -5.50 -10.07 -6.67
CA PHE A 261 -5.45 -8.77 -7.32
C PHE A 261 -5.10 -7.65 -6.31
N TYR A 262 -5.71 -7.64 -5.12
CA TYR A 262 -5.39 -6.62 -4.11
C TYR A 262 -3.97 -6.75 -3.58
N LEU A 263 -3.52 -7.97 -3.30
CA LEU A 263 -2.12 -8.16 -2.90
C LEU A 263 -1.14 -7.75 -4.01
N HIS A 264 -1.47 -8.07 -5.27
CA HIS A 264 -0.64 -7.68 -6.42
C HIS A 264 -0.45 -6.16 -6.51
N GLY A 265 -1.50 -5.36 -6.30
CA GLY A 265 -1.41 -3.90 -6.29
C GLY A 265 -0.40 -3.38 -5.25
N LEU A 266 -0.41 -3.94 -4.04
CA LEU A 266 0.56 -3.61 -2.98
C LEU A 266 1.98 -4.05 -3.36
N GLN A 267 2.13 -5.21 -3.97
CA GLN A 267 3.44 -5.74 -4.39
C GLN A 267 4.06 -4.92 -5.51
N VAL A 268 3.26 -4.53 -6.52
CA VAL A 268 3.72 -3.67 -7.63
C VAL A 268 4.13 -2.30 -7.11
N PHE A 269 3.30 -1.71 -6.25
CA PHE A 269 3.63 -0.44 -5.60
C PHE A 269 4.95 -0.52 -4.84
N TYR A 270 5.12 -1.54 -3.99
CA TYR A 270 6.34 -1.72 -3.21
C TYR A 270 7.57 -1.83 -4.13
N LYS A 271 7.55 -2.73 -5.12
CA LYS A 271 8.66 -2.90 -6.07
C LYS A 271 9.04 -1.60 -6.75
N ARG A 272 8.08 -0.89 -7.32
CA ARG A 272 8.36 0.32 -8.09
C ARG A 272 8.83 1.48 -7.24
N GLN A 273 8.37 1.59 -6.00
CA GLN A 273 8.61 2.77 -5.18
C GLN A 273 9.68 2.59 -4.13
N ILE A 274 9.71 1.44 -3.47
CA ILE A 274 10.65 1.21 -2.38
C ILE A 274 11.97 0.67 -2.92
N GLU A 275 11.95 -0.37 -3.74
CA GLU A 275 13.14 -0.96 -4.34
C GLU A 275 13.81 0.00 -5.35
N GLY A 276 13.02 0.75 -6.13
CA GLY A 276 13.55 1.72 -7.09
C GLY A 276 14.21 2.95 -6.45
N ARG A 277 13.76 3.38 -5.26
CA ARG A 277 14.35 4.51 -4.50
C ARG A 277 15.47 4.11 -3.56
N TYR A 278 15.39 2.91 -3.03
CA TYR A 278 16.35 2.33 -2.10
C TYR A 278 16.77 0.97 -2.64
N PRO A 279 17.65 0.92 -3.67
CA PRO A 279 18.22 -0.35 -4.06
C PRO A 279 18.81 -0.95 -2.80
N LEU A 280 18.23 -2.05 -2.34
CA LEU A 280 18.78 -2.81 -1.23
C LEU A 280 20.20 -3.15 -1.67
N ASN A 281 21.21 -2.63 -0.98
CA ASN A 281 22.59 -3.05 -1.14
C ASN A 281 22.61 -4.55 -0.81
N GLU A 282 22.38 -5.39 -1.81
CA GLU A 282 22.71 -6.79 -1.75
C GLU A 282 24.24 -6.86 -1.79
N GLY A 283 24.87 -6.83 -0.65
CA GLY A 283 26.29 -7.02 -0.59
C GLY A 283 26.99 -6.36 0.60
N SER A 284 26.92 -6.95 1.75
CA SER A 284 28.05 -7.03 2.67
C SER A 284 27.82 -8.18 3.66
#